data_03089ac477c3a730694b692d91488e56
#
_entry.id   03089ac477c3a730694b692d91488e56
#
_cell.length_a   1.000
_cell.length_b   1.000
_cell.length_c   1.000
_cell.angle_alpha   90.00
_cell.angle_beta   90.00
_cell.angle_gamma   90.00
#
_symmetry.space_group_name_H-M   'P 1'
#
loop_
_entity.id
_entity.type
_entity.pdbx_description
1 polymer ?
#
loop_
_entity_poly.entity_id
_entity_poly.type
_entity_poly.pdbx_seq_one_letter_code
_entity_poly.pdbx_strand_id
1 'polypeptide(L)'
;MGNSKRTKNDISVSGTGIDAGLIAELRRFVQGRAPEYGAIAQDIWEHPEVAFQEKRSSALYRDRLASRGFTVTEFPELENSFVAEKLTRGGAAASVRDAASAATLDAASGVTKGRGRKRTASAVPEAADLPVIGFMGEYDALPGMSQACATERRPRQEGAPGHACGHNLLGAGSLAAAEALTHLLESRGVAARVRYYGCPAEESLGRIPMVKAGRFGDASAVLTWHPADVNTPHRYLTSANLAAVFSFKGRASHAGMAPYAGRSALDAVQLFNLSMEFMREHLEPGVMLHYVVSDGGQRPNIVPEKAASFLYIRAPSASMVRSVMKRLTKAARGASLMTETSFAVEIKHGKCDYRPNETIQNLLLAAMRALPLPEPSAEERDFAGKLQATVAKEDRPATLLPIGAPESLLKAPIHSGVGDFGAGKRIGGSLDTGDVSYVVPVGQMNAATWPLGVGAHTWQSCAASGSPWAFKAMGWAGMAMALTGFWLAAEPGLLAAAQAEFRAGAVPYRSTMDL
;
A
#
# COMPACT_ATOMS: atom_id res chain seq x y z
N MET A 1 35.54 11.65 -7.18
CA MET A 1 35.09 12.95 -7.73
C MET A 1 34.39 12.66 -9.06
N GLY A 2 33.09 12.69 -9.08
CA GLY A 2 32.25 12.49 -10.25
C GLY A 2 30.96 13.24 -10.02
N ASN A 3 30.86 14.47 -10.55
CA ASN A 3 29.68 15.32 -10.51
C ASN A 3 28.57 14.69 -11.32
N SER A 4 27.63 13.99 -10.68
CA SER A 4 26.36 13.62 -11.28
C SER A 4 25.50 14.88 -11.41
N LYS A 5 25.36 15.40 -12.61
CA LYS A 5 24.40 16.46 -12.96
C LYS A 5 22.99 15.95 -12.62
N ARG A 6 22.40 16.46 -11.56
CA ARG A 6 20.95 16.38 -11.30
C ARG A 6 20.26 17.09 -12.47
N THR A 7 19.62 16.33 -13.34
CA THR A 7 18.60 16.86 -14.25
C THR A 7 17.41 17.28 -13.40
N LYS A 8 17.26 18.59 -13.20
CA LYS A 8 16.04 19.19 -12.67
C LYS A 8 14.93 19.01 -13.72
N ASN A 9 14.22 17.91 -13.66
CA ASN A 9 12.87 17.85 -14.20
C ASN A 9 11.90 18.35 -13.10
N ASP A 10 11.96 19.65 -12.84
CA ASP A 10 10.83 20.35 -12.21
C ASP A 10 9.71 20.31 -13.26
N ILE A 11 8.84 19.29 -13.20
CA ILE A 11 7.50 19.41 -13.79
C ILE A 11 6.84 20.52 -12.98
N SER A 12 6.95 21.75 -13.49
CA SER A 12 6.30 22.87 -12.85
C SER A 12 4.80 22.61 -12.97
N VAL A 13 4.16 22.30 -11.85
CA VAL A 13 2.70 22.30 -11.66
C VAL A 13 2.13 23.73 -11.89
N SER A 14 2.96 24.66 -12.36
CA SER A 14 2.64 26.05 -12.66
C SER A 14 1.61 26.24 -13.80
N GLY A 15 1.19 25.16 -14.47
CA GLY A 15 0.07 25.20 -15.44
C GLY A 15 -1.29 24.86 -14.83
N THR A 16 -1.35 24.12 -13.72
CA THR A 16 -2.59 23.88 -12.97
C THR A 16 -2.74 25.01 -11.96
N GLY A 17 -3.34 26.13 -12.36
CA GLY A 17 -3.81 27.12 -11.39
C GLY A 17 -4.66 26.36 -10.38
N ILE A 18 -4.17 26.24 -9.12
CA ILE A 18 -4.91 25.56 -8.05
C ILE A 18 -6.24 26.32 -7.93
N ASP A 19 -7.31 25.73 -8.48
CA ASP A 19 -8.64 26.32 -8.47
C ASP A 19 -9.17 26.28 -7.03
N ALA A 20 -9.16 27.43 -6.37
CA ALA A 20 -9.69 27.58 -5.01
C ALA A 20 -11.16 27.12 -4.90
N GLY A 21 -11.93 27.27 -6.00
CA GLY A 21 -13.31 26.76 -6.09
C GLY A 21 -13.37 25.23 -6.03
N LEU A 22 -12.45 24.55 -6.73
CA LEU A 22 -12.33 23.08 -6.71
C LEU A 22 -11.99 22.57 -5.29
N ILE A 23 -11.03 23.22 -4.62
CA ILE A 23 -10.67 22.87 -3.24
C ILE A 23 -11.84 23.09 -2.29
N ALA A 24 -12.54 24.23 -2.40
CA ALA A 24 -13.69 24.53 -1.55
C ALA A 24 -14.84 23.54 -1.77
N GLU A 25 -15.09 23.12 -3.01
CA GLU A 25 -16.09 22.12 -3.38
C GLU A 25 -15.74 20.76 -2.79
N LEU A 26 -14.49 20.29 -2.99
CA LEU A 26 -13.97 19.03 -2.46
C LEU A 26 -14.09 18.98 -0.93
N ARG A 27 -13.69 20.06 -0.26
CA ARG A 27 -13.79 20.15 1.21
C ARG A 27 -15.24 20.06 1.68
N ARG A 28 -16.16 20.82 1.08
CA ARG A 28 -17.58 20.75 1.43
C ARG A 28 -18.14 19.34 1.24
N PHE A 29 -17.77 18.66 0.15
CA PHE A 29 -18.25 17.33 -0.14
C PHE A 29 -17.79 16.31 0.93
N VAL A 30 -16.48 16.28 1.22
CA VAL A 30 -15.91 15.30 2.17
C VAL A 30 -16.29 15.64 3.61
N GLN A 31 -16.21 16.92 4.02
CA GLN A 31 -16.57 17.33 5.37
C GLN A 31 -18.06 17.16 5.66
N GLY A 32 -18.93 17.40 4.68
CA GLY A 32 -20.38 17.15 4.82
C GLY A 32 -20.72 15.66 5.01
N ARG A 33 -19.80 14.75 4.68
CA ARG A 33 -19.95 13.28 4.82
C ARG A 33 -18.99 12.66 5.82
N ALA A 34 -18.18 13.48 6.50
CA ALA A 34 -17.23 13.00 7.50
C ALA A 34 -17.85 12.09 8.57
N PRO A 35 -19.08 12.35 9.08
CA PRO A 35 -19.73 11.44 10.02
C PRO A 35 -20.01 10.04 9.42
N GLU A 36 -20.36 9.97 8.13
CA GLU A 36 -20.64 8.69 7.45
C GLU A 36 -19.36 7.86 7.27
N TYR A 37 -18.27 8.50 6.82
CA TYR A 37 -16.96 7.83 6.69
C TYR A 37 -16.39 7.43 8.06
N GLY A 38 -16.53 8.32 9.05
CA GLY A 38 -16.13 8.05 10.43
C GLY A 38 -16.90 6.87 11.04
N ALA A 39 -18.20 6.76 10.79
CA ALA A 39 -19.01 5.64 11.27
C ALA A 39 -18.58 4.30 10.67
N ILE A 40 -18.22 4.26 9.37
CA ILE A 40 -17.68 3.05 8.73
C ILE A 40 -16.33 2.68 9.35
N ALA A 41 -15.41 3.65 9.47
CA ALA A 41 -14.10 3.40 10.07
C ALA A 41 -14.20 2.94 11.53
N GLN A 42 -15.14 3.52 12.29
CA GLN A 42 -15.41 3.16 13.68
C GLN A 42 -16.01 1.75 13.78
N ASP A 43 -16.99 1.41 12.94
CA ASP A 43 -17.60 0.07 12.93
C ASP A 43 -16.56 -1.01 12.66
N ILE A 44 -15.69 -0.81 11.66
CA ILE A 44 -14.61 -1.75 11.33
C ILE A 44 -13.60 -1.84 12.47
N TRP A 45 -13.24 -0.71 13.11
CA TRP A 45 -12.36 -0.70 14.28
C TRP A 45 -12.96 -1.44 15.48
N GLU A 46 -14.28 -1.37 15.65
CA GLU A 46 -15.00 -2.04 16.74
C GLU A 46 -15.20 -3.54 16.51
N HIS A 47 -15.24 -3.97 15.24
CA HIS A 47 -15.45 -5.36 14.83
C HIS A 47 -14.29 -5.85 13.95
N PRO A 48 -13.05 -5.88 14.49
CA PRO A 48 -11.86 -6.19 13.72
C PRO A 48 -11.87 -7.64 13.23
N GLU A 49 -11.69 -7.82 11.94
CA GLU A 49 -11.61 -9.11 11.26
C GLU A 49 -10.19 -9.33 10.75
N VAL A 50 -9.60 -10.49 11.04
CA VAL A 50 -8.25 -10.82 10.55
C VAL A 50 -8.28 -11.24 9.08
N ALA A 51 -7.10 -11.28 8.47
CA ALA A 51 -6.91 -11.69 7.08
C ALA A 51 -7.76 -12.92 6.68
N PHE A 52 -8.44 -12.84 5.55
CA PHE A 52 -9.40 -13.82 4.99
C PHE A 52 -10.74 -13.96 5.72
N GLN A 53 -10.99 -13.19 6.77
CA GLN A 53 -12.24 -13.23 7.55
C GLN A 53 -13.05 -11.93 7.45
N GLU A 54 -12.67 -10.99 6.61
CA GLU A 54 -13.16 -9.60 6.52
C GLU A 54 -14.54 -9.50 5.85
N LYS A 55 -15.47 -10.38 6.20
CA LYS A 55 -16.82 -10.47 5.59
C LYS A 55 -17.65 -9.24 5.87
N ARG A 56 -17.67 -8.77 7.14
CA ARG A 56 -18.41 -7.59 7.57
C ARG A 56 -17.82 -6.33 6.94
N SER A 57 -16.51 -6.15 7.05
CA SER A 57 -15.80 -5.00 6.52
C SER A 57 -15.98 -4.86 5.01
N SER A 58 -15.83 -5.96 4.27
CA SER A 58 -16.07 -6.00 2.83
C SER A 58 -17.52 -5.66 2.47
N ALA A 59 -18.50 -6.20 3.21
CA ALA A 59 -19.92 -5.92 2.98
C ALA A 59 -20.25 -4.43 3.17
N LEU A 60 -19.75 -3.80 4.23
CA LEU A 60 -19.95 -2.37 4.49
C LEU A 60 -19.51 -1.50 3.31
N TYR A 61 -18.34 -1.78 2.73
CA TYR A 61 -17.85 -1.04 1.56
C TYR A 61 -18.67 -1.33 0.31
N ARG A 62 -19.00 -2.59 0.04
CA ARG A 62 -19.80 -2.99 -1.13
C ARG A 62 -21.18 -2.34 -1.12
N ASP A 63 -21.88 -2.43 0.01
CA ASP A 63 -23.21 -1.86 0.18
C ASP A 63 -23.18 -0.34 0.05
N ARG A 64 -22.18 0.30 0.65
CA ARG A 64 -22.00 1.75 0.53
C ARG A 64 -21.76 2.17 -0.91
N LEU A 65 -20.82 1.56 -1.61
CA LEU A 65 -20.49 1.90 -3.00
C LEU A 65 -21.66 1.62 -3.94
N ALA A 66 -22.36 0.49 -3.77
CA ALA A 66 -23.58 0.17 -4.54
C ALA A 66 -24.65 1.25 -4.33
N SER A 67 -24.88 1.71 -3.08
CA SER A 67 -25.83 2.79 -2.78
C SER A 67 -25.46 4.14 -3.43
N ARG A 68 -24.19 4.31 -3.81
CA ARG A 68 -23.66 5.49 -4.52
C ARG A 68 -23.60 5.32 -6.04
N GLY A 69 -24.16 4.22 -6.55
CA GLY A 69 -24.28 3.94 -7.99
C GLY A 69 -23.00 3.37 -8.61
N PHE A 70 -22.12 2.78 -7.81
CA PHE A 70 -21.03 1.95 -8.31
C PHE A 70 -21.55 0.56 -8.62
N THR A 71 -21.08 -0.01 -9.72
CA THR A 71 -21.28 -1.44 -10.05
C THR A 71 -20.22 -2.23 -9.29
N VAL A 72 -20.67 -3.15 -8.42
CA VAL A 72 -19.78 -3.97 -7.59
C VAL A 72 -19.62 -5.36 -8.23
N THR A 73 -18.38 -5.84 -8.32
CA THR A 73 -18.02 -7.17 -8.80
C THR A 73 -17.07 -7.82 -7.80
N GLU A 74 -17.44 -8.97 -7.26
CA GLU A 74 -16.61 -9.77 -6.36
C GLU A 74 -15.69 -10.69 -7.14
N PHE A 75 -14.56 -11.09 -6.55
CA PHE A 75 -13.56 -11.92 -7.20
C PHE A 75 -13.37 -13.26 -6.48
N PRO A 76 -13.46 -14.39 -7.20
CA PRO A 76 -13.32 -15.71 -6.59
C PRO A 76 -11.87 -16.05 -6.19
N GLU A 77 -10.86 -15.38 -6.75
CA GLU A 77 -9.46 -15.64 -6.49
C GLU A 77 -8.97 -15.18 -5.12
N LEU A 78 -9.72 -14.31 -4.47
CA LEU A 78 -9.46 -13.84 -3.11
C LEU A 78 -10.77 -13.52 -2.41
N GLU A 79 -11.14 -14.33 -1.43
CA GLU A 79 -12.39 -14.15 -0.67
C GLU A 79 -12.44 -12.74 -0.05
N ASN A 80 -13.64 -12.13 -0.05
CA ASN A 80 -13.92 -10.76 0.40
C ASN A 80 -13.28 -9.64 -0.45
N SER A 81 -12.58 -9.96 -1.56
CA SER A 81 -12.12 -8.95 -2.51
C SER A 81 -13.20 -8.58 -3.52
N PHE A 82 -13.17 -7.33 -3.96
CA PHE A 82 -14.10 -6.82 -4.96
C PHE A 82 -13.53 -5.61 -5.70
N VAL A 83 -14.14 -5.27 -6.83
CA VAL A 83 -14.01 -3.95 -7.44
C VAL A 83 -15.40 -3.30 -7.50
N ALA A 84 -15.45 -2.01 -7.21
CA ALA A 84 -16.61 -1.18 -7.45
C ALA A 84 -16.23 -0.09 -8.46
N GLU A 85 -16.96 0.02 -9.56
CA GLU A 85 -16.69 0.95 -10.64
C GLU A 85 -17.87 1.86 -10.92
N LYS A 86 -17.58 3.14 -11.13
CA LYS A 86 -18.57 4.12 -11.60
C LYS A 86 -18.02 4.89 -12.78
N LEU A 87 -18.84 4.97 -13.84
CA LEU A 87 -18.57 5.78 -15.02
C LEU A 87 -19.12 7.18 -14.81
N THR A 88 -18.27 8.20 -14.93
CA THR A 88 -18.70 9.61 -15.05
C THR A 88 -18.81 9.99 -16.52
N ARG A 89 -19.82 10.82 -16.86
CA ARG A 89 -20.06 11.25 -18.26
C ARG A 89 -19.65 12.69 -18.41
N GLY A 90 -18.93 13.00 -19.50
CA GLY A 90 -18.63 14.37 -19.87
C GLY A 90 -19.90 15.16 -20.17
N GLY A 91 -20.01 16.35 -19.60
CA GLY A 91 -21.13 17.27 -19.91
C GLY A 91 -20.81 18.14 -21.12
N ALA A 92 -21.85 18.75 -21.73
CA ALA A 92 -21.72 19.68 -22.86
C ALA A 92 -20.82 20.93 -22.56
N ALA A 93 -20.46 21.18 -21.29
CA ALA A 93 -19.60 22.30 -20.89
C ALA A 93 -18.12 22.14 -21.31
N ALA A 94 -17.64 20.91 -21.56
CA ALA A 94 -16.28 20.67 -22.06
C ALA A 94 -16.07 21.18 -23.49
N SER A 95 -17.13 21.24 -24.31
CA SER A 95 -17.07 21.71 -25.69
C SER A 95 -16.86 23.23 -25.85
N VAL A 96 -17.14 24.03 -24.78
CA VAL A 96 -17.06 25.52 -24.83
C VAL A 96 -15.62 26.00 -24.59
N ARG A 97 -14.80 25.27 -23.80
CA ARG A 97 -13.41 25.68 -23.57
C ARG A 97 -12.51 25.36 -24.77
N ASP A 98 -12.73 24.26 -25.47
CA ASP A 98 -12.02 23.94 -26.72
C ASP A 98 -12.35 24.93 -27.85
N ALA A 99 -13.58 25.44 -27.89
CA ALA A 99 -13.97 26.44 -28.87
C ALA A 99 -13.34 27.82 -28.58
N ALA A 100 -13.16 28.19 -27.33
CA ALA A 100 -12.54 29.47 -26.95
C ALA A 100 -11.03 29.49 -27.16
N SER A 101 -10.35 28.34 -26.95
CA SER A 101 -8.91 28.16 -27.21
C SER A 101 -8.59 28.12 -28.71
N ALA A 102 -9.50 27.59 -29.54
CA ALA A 102 -9.34 27.56 -30.99
C ALA A 102 -9.58 28.94 -31.65
N ALA A 103 -10.45 29.77 -31.06
CA ALA A 103 -10.75 31.09 -31.57
C ALA A 103 -9.62 32.13 -31.39
N THR A 104 -8.73 31.92 -30.42
CA THR A 104 -7.58 32.81 -30.16
C THR A 104 -6.36 32.52 -31.04
N LEU A 105 -6.32 31.39 -31.74
CA LEU A 105 -5.21 31.00 -32.64
C LEU A 105 -5.47 31.37 -34.13
N ASP A 106 -6.72 31.62 -34.53
CA ASP A 106 -7.08 31.96 -35.92
C ASP A 106 -6.99 33.46 -36.27
N ALA A 107 -6.65 34.32 -35.29
CA ALA A 107 -6.54 35.78 -35.53
C ALA A 107 -5.16 36.21 -36.06
N ALA A 108 -4.18 35.31 -36.25
CA ALA A 108 -2.80 35.68 -36.62
C ALA A 108 -2.29 35.13 -37.97
N SER A 109 -3.10 34.49 -38.80
CA SER A 109 -2.64 34.09 -40.14
C SER A 109 -3.72 34.27 -41.20
N GLY A 110 -3.62 35.41 -41.93
CA GLY A 110 -4.37 35.62 -43.17
C GLY A 110 -3.73 34.81 -44.31
N VAL A 111 -4.39 33.73 -44.77
CA VAL A 111 -4.21 33.17 -46.14
C VAL A 111 -5.43 32.32 -46.53
N THR A 112 -6.12 32.77 -47.57
CA THR A 112 -6.88 32.11 -48.67
C THR A 112 -7.77 30.88 -48.44
N LYS A 113 -9.00 31.04 -48.94
CA LYS A 113 -10.07 30.06 -49.13
C LYS A 113 -9.65 28.77 -49.84
N GLY A 114 -9.82 27.63 -49.19
CA GLY A 114 -9.79 26.29 -49.77
C GLY A 114 -10.99 25.46 -49.23
N ARG A 115 -11.66 24.76 -50.16
CA ARG A 115 -12.89 23.97 -50.07
C ARG A 115 -13.13 23.22 -48.76
N GLY A 116 -14.36 23.36 -48.25
CA GLY A 116 -14.87 22.74 -47.04
C GLY A 116 -14.66 21.23 -46.94
N ARG A 117 -13.90 20.83 -45.92
CA ARG A 117 -13.91 19.48 -45.36
C ARG A 117 -14.92 19.49 -44.21
N LYS A 118 -16.01 18.73 -44.34
CA LYS A 118 -16.95 18.51 -43.25
C LYS A 118 -16.15 18.02 -42.04
N ARG A 119 -16.12 18.82 -40.97
CA ARG A 119 -15.64 18.36 -39.65
C ARG A 119 -16.61 17.26 -39.22
N THR A 120 -16.13 16.01 -39.16
CA THR A 120 -16.82 14.94 -38.46
C THR A 120 -16.95 15.35 -37.00
N ALA A 121 -18.17 15.33 -36.47
CA ALA A 121 -18.42 15.49 -35.05
C ALA A 121 -17.49 14.53 -34.30
N SER A 122 -16.76 15.06 -33.30
CA SER A 122 -15.92 14.25 -32.41
C SER A 122 -16.80 13.14 -31.84
N ALA A 123 -16.48 11.89 -32.15
CA ALA A 123 -17.15 10.76 -31.57
C ALA A 123 -17.01 10.83 -30.04
N VAL A 124 -18.12 10.68 -29.31
CA VAL A 124 -18.07 10.53 -27.85
C VAL A 124 -17.18 9.31 -27.58
N PRO A 125 -16.12 9.44 -26.74
CA PRO A 125 -15.24 8.31 -26.45
C PRO A 125 -16.07 7.12 -25.93
N GLU A 126 -15.78 5.93 -26.40
CA GLU A 126 -16.39 4.72 -25.83
C GLU A 126 -15.94 4.56 -24.36
N ALA A 127 -16.75 3.95 -23.53
CA ALA A 127 -16.43 3.76 -22.10
C ALA A 127 -15.10 3.03 -21.89
N ALA A 128 -14.69 2.20 -22.86
CA ALA A 128 -13.41 1.48 -22.82
C ALA A 128 -12.17 2.38 -22.99
N ASP A 129 -12.33 3.54 -23.65
CA ASP A 129 -11.22 4.47 -23.95
C ASP A 129 -11.00 5.50 -22.83
N LEU A 130 -11.90 5.55 -21.85
CA LEU A 130 -11.81 6.53 -20.75
C LEU A 130 -10.76 6.14 -19.73
N PRO A 131 -10.05 7.14 -19.14
CA PRO A 131 -9.09 6.87 -18.08
C PRO A 131 -9.75 6.20 -16.88
N VAL A 132 -9.08 5.18 -16.34
CA VAL A 132 -9.50 4.46 -15.14
C VAL A 132 -8.61 4.90 -13.98
N ILE A 133 -9.19 5.61 -13.01
CA ILE A 133 -8.51 6.04 -11.79
C ILE A 133 -8.98 5.15 -10.64
N GLY A 134 -8.05 4.37 -10.08
CA GLY A 134 -8.34 3.42 -9.02
C GLY A 134 -7.90 3.90 -7.64
N PHE A 135 -8.64 3.47 -6.60
CA PHE A 135 -8.29 3.64 -5.19
C PHE A 135 -8.27 2.28 -4.53
N MET A 136 -7.22 1.96 -3.77
CA MET A 136 -7.14 0.70 -3.02
C MET A 136 -7.54 0.94 -1.57
N GLY A 137 -8.44 0.11 -1.04
CA GLY A 137 -8.85 0.11 0.36
C GLY A 137 -8.55 -1.23 1.00
N GLU A 138 -7.91 -1.20 2.16
CA GLU A 138 -7.58 -2.34 3.01
C GLU A 138 -8.47 -2.31 4.25
N TYR A 139 -8.72 -3.48 4.87
CA TYR A 139 -9.64 -3.57 6.01
C TYR A 139 -9.40 -4.77 6.93
N ASP A 140 -8.30 -5.50 6.78
CA ASP A 140 -7.90 -6.57 7.68
C ASP A 140 -7.26 -6.04 8.96
N ALA A 141 -7.42 -6.79 10.06
CA ALA A 141 -6.88 -6.50 11.38
C ALA A 141 -5.77 -7.48 11.76
N LEU A 142 -4.94 -7.08 12.72
CA LEU A 142 -3.86 -7.89 13.27
C LEU A 142 -4.33 -8.74 14.45
N PRO A 143 -3.97 -10.04 14.52
CA PRO A 143 -4.26 -10.90 15.66
C PRO A 143 -3.65 -10.35 16.97
N GLY A 144 -4.37 -10.49 18.09
CA GLY A 144 -3.85 -10.16 19.43
C GLY A 144 -3.66 -8.67 19.72
N MET A 145 -4.14 -7.78 18.83
CA MET A 145 -3.94 -6.33 18.94
C MET A 145 -5.16 -5.57 19.44
N SER A 146 -6.12 -6.28 20.08
CA SER A 146 -7.30 -5.65 20.66
C SER A 146 -6.92 -4.53 21.63
N GLN A 147 -7.52 -3.34 21.45
CA GLN A 147 -7.20 -2.17 22.24
C GLN A 147 -8.40 -1.21 22.28
N ALA A 148 -8.62 -0.58 23.40
CA ALA A 148 -9.54 0.54 23.54
C ALA A 148 -8.88 1.84 23.01
N CYS A 149 -9.70 2.84 22.60
CA CYS A 149 -9.21 4.19 22.33
C CYS A 149 -8.85 4.87 23.67
N ALA A 150 -7.68 4.51 24.23
CA ALA A 150 -7.20 4.92 25.53
C ALA A 150 -5.69 5.17 25.51
N THR A 151 -5.20 5.94 26.49
CA THR A 151 -3.78 6.29 26.60
C THR A 151 -2.98 5.29 27.45
N GLU A 152 -3.59 4.21 27.86
CA GLU A 152 -2.97 3.04 28.48
C GLU A 152 -3.28 1.76 27.70
N ARG A 153 -2.44 0.74 27.86
CA ARG A 153 -2.72 -0.58 27.29
C ARG A 153 -3.93 -1.19 27.98
N ARG A 154 -5.04 -1.25 27.25
CA ARG A 154 -6.33 -1.75 27.73
C ARG A 154 -7.05 -2.50 26.61
N PRO A 155 -6.80 -3.80 26.44
CA PRO A 155 -7.54 -4.61 25.47
C PRO A 155 -9.05 -4.52 25.70
N ARG A 156 -9.83 -4.39 24.63
CA ARG A 156 -11.30 -4.51 24.70
C ARG A 156 -11.70 -5.96 24.99
N GLN A 157 -10.94 -6.90 24.44
CA GLN A 157 -11.03 -8.33 24.71
C GLN A 157 -9.62 -8.92 24.60
N GLU A 158 -9.16 -9.63 25.62
CA GLU A 158 -7.81 -10.20 25.65
C GLU A 158 -7.61 -11.19 24.50
N GLY A 159 -6.48 -11.09 23.81
CA GLY A 159 -6.11 -11.94 22.68
C GLY A 159 -6.90 -11.72 21.38
N ALA A 160 -7.94 -10.86 21.38
CA ALA A 160 -8.71 -10.55 20.17
C ALA A 160 -7.92 -9.67 19.18
N PRO A 161 -8.31 -9.62 17.90
CA PRO A 161 -7.67 -8.77 16.90
C PRO A 161 -7.89 -7.28 17.13
N GLY A 162 -7.11 -6.44 16.42
CA GLY A 162 -7.25 -4.99 16.45
C GLY A 162 -6.55 -4.30 15.28
N HIS A 163 -7.01 -3.10 14.93
CA HIS A 163 -6.50 -2.33 13.80
C HIS A 163 -5.23 -1.53 14.15
N ALA A 164 -4.13 -2.25 14.45
CA ALA A 164 -2.85 -1.64 14.79
C ALA A 164 -2.03 -1.20 13.55
N CYS A 165 -2.49 -1.54 12.33
CA CYS A 165 -2.00 -0.97 11.07
C CYS A 165 -2.92 0.14 10.53
N GLY A 166 -4.11 0.33 11.12
CA GLY A 166 -5.04 1.39 10.75
C GLY A 166 -5.82 1.12 9.47
N HIS A 167 -5.99 -0.12 9.05
CA HIS A 167 -6.72 -0.46 7.83
C HIS A 167 -8.21 -0.09 7.90
N ASN A 168 -8.79 0.03 9.10
CA ASN A 168 -10.12 0.61 9.29
C ASN A 168 -10.20 2.05 8.73
N LEU A 169 -9.11 2.82 8.86
CA LEU A 169 -8.99 4.18 8.31
C LEU A 169 -8.67 4.15 6.82
N LEU A 170 -7.74 3.25 6.41
CA LEU A 170 -7.25 3.17 5.03
C LEU A 170 -8.40 2.91 4.06
N GLY A 171 -9.23 1.90 4.33
CA GLY A 171 -10.37 1.59 3.49
C GLY A 171 -11.38 2.74 3.42
N ALA A 172 -11.71 3.36 4.57
CA ALA A 172 -12.68 4.46 4.62
C ALA A 172 -12.17 5.76 3.96
N GLY A 173 -10.88 6.06 4.08
CA GLY A 173 -10.24 7.19 3.38
C GLY A 173 -10.21 7.00 1.87
N SER A 174 -9.92 5.77 1.40
CA SER A 174 -9.99 5.41 -0.02
C SER A 174 -11.42 5.44 -0.58
N LEU A 175 -12.42 5.05 0.23
CA LEU A 175 -13.85 5.23 -0.09
C LEU A 175 -14.20 6.72 -0.26
N ALA A 176 -13.78 7.55 0.68
CA ALA A 176 -14.00 8.99 0.60
C ALA A 176 -13.35 9.59 -0.65
N ALA A 177 -12.16 9.13 -1.05
CA ALA A 177 -11.48 9.54 -2.27
C ALA A 177 -12.27 9.15 -3.53
N ALA A 178 -12.77 7.92 -3.61
CA ALA A 178 -13.56 7.45 -4.77
C ALA A 178 -14.88 8.23 -4.93
N GLU A 179 -15.64 8.42 -3.84
CA GLU A 179 -16.87 9.20 -3.86
C GLU A 179 -16.60 10.67 -4.20
N ALA A 180 -15.55 11.28 -3.63
CA ALA A 180 -15.18 12.67 -3.87
C ALA A 180 -14.68 12.91 -5.30
N LEU A 181 -13.85 12.01 -5.84
CA LEU A 181 -13.43 12.08 -7.24
C LEU A 181 -14.63 12.01 -8.18
N THR A 182 -15.53 11.05 -7.96
CA THR A 182 -16.76 10.91 -8.76
C THR A 182 -17.55 12.22 -8.76
N HIS A 183 -17.76 12.83 -7.58
CA HIS A 183 -18.46 14.10 -7.46
C HIS A 183 -17.77 15.23 -8.26
N LEU A 184 -16.45 15.37 -8.13
CA LEU A 184 -15.69 16.40 -8.86
C LEU A 184 -15.77 16.22 -10.38
N LEU A 185 -15.64 14.97 -10.86
CA LEU A 185 -15.72 14.66 -12.29
C LEU A 185 -17.12 14.97 -12.85
N GLU A 186 -18.17 14.57 -12.13
CA GLU A 186 -19.56 14.85 -12.51
C GLU A 186 -19.84 16.36 -12.51
N SER A 187 -19.42 17.10 -11.47
CA SER A 187 -19.65 18.55 -11.38
C SER A 187 -18.87 19.35 -12.41
N ARG A 188 -17.73 18.86 -12.87
CA ARG A 188 -16.88 19.51 -13.88
C ARG A 188 -17.05 18.96 -15.29
N GLY A 189 -17.95 17.98 -15.49
CA GLY A 189 -18.23 17.39 -16.78
C GLY A 189 -17.04 16.64 -17.39
N VAL A 190 -16.20 16.00 -16.55
CA VAL A 190 -15.06 15.19 -16.97
C VAL A 190 -15.47 13.73 -17.03
N ALA A 191 -15.21 13.09 -18.19
CA ALA A 191 -15.50 11.66 -18.37
C ALA A 191 -14.33 10.81 -17.91
N ALA A 192 -14.58 9.86 -17.00
CA ALA A 192 -13.60 8.89 -16.52
C ALA A 192 -14.31 7.69 -15.87
N ARG A 193 -13.56 6.63 -15.59
CA ARG A 193 -13.97 5.47 -14.80
C ARG A 193 -13.30 5.56 -13.44
N VAL A 194 -14.08 5.64 -12.38
CA VAL A 194 -13.59 5.67 -11.00
C VAL A 194 -13.75 4.27 -10.40
N ARG A 195 -12.67 3.70 -9.88
CA ARG A 195 -12.68 2.39 -9.22
C ARG A 195 -12.29 2.46 -7.77
N TYR A 196 -12.97 1.66 -6.96
CA TYR A 196 -12.51 1.29 -5.63
C TYR A 196 -12.18 -0.21 -5.65
N TYR A 197 -10.98 -0.57 -5.26
CA TYR A 197 -10.54 -1.94 -5.09
C TYR A 197 -10.63 -2.30 -3.61
N GLY A 198 -11.52 -3.21 -3.24
CA GLY A 198 -11.57 -3.80 -1.91
C GLY A 198 -10.51 -4.88 -1.80
N CYS A 199 -9.51 -4.64 -0.95
CA CYS A 199 -8.29 -5.43 -0.83
C CYS A 199 -8.17 -6.03 0.57
N PRO A 200 -8.66 -7.26 0.80
CA PRO A 200 -8.51 -7.98 2.06
C PRO A 200 -7.10 -8.55 2.23
N ALA A 201 -6.80 -9.03 3.42
CA ALA A 201 -5.64 -9.85 3.76
C ALA A 201 -4.27 -9.22 3.44
N GLU A 202 -4.13 -7.86 3.54
CA GLU A 202 -2.86 -7.19 3.28
C GLU A 202 -1.76 -7.70 4.20
N GLU A 203 -2.05 -7.95 5.46
CA GLU A 203 -1.11 -8.45 6.47
C GLU A 203 -0.65 -9.91 6.21
N SER A 204 -1.21 -10.57 5.19
CA SER A 204 -0.90 -11.95 4.82
C SER A 204 -0.55 -12.05 3.33
N LEU A 205 -1.45 -12.62 2.52
CA LEU A 205 -1.25 -12.85 1.08
C LEU A 205 -1.41 -11.57 0.26
N GLY A 206 -2.27 -10.66 0.71
CA GLY A 206 -2.52 -9.39 0.06
C GLY A 206 -3.15 -9.49 -1.33
N ARG A 207 -2.88 -8.47 -2.15
CA ARG A 207 -3.43 -8.30 -3.50
C ARG A 207 -2.83 -9.22 -4.57
N ILE A 208 -1.86 -10.06 -4.23
CA ILE A 208 -1.16 -10.91 -5.20
C ILE A 208 -2.11 -11.74 -6.08
N PRO A 209 -3.16 -12.43 -5.53
CA PRO A 209 -4.13 -13.13 -6.36
C PRO A 209 -4.86 -12.21 -7.35
N MET A 210 -5.25 -11.00 -6.91
CA MET A 210 -5.91 -10.02 -7.78
C MET A 210 -4.98 -9.51 -8.89
N VAL A 211 -3.69 -9.29 -8.59
CA VAL A 211 -2.68 -8.89 -9.59
C VAL A 211 -2.46 -10.01 -10.61
N LYS A 212 -2.31 -11.26 -10.15
CA LYS A 212 -2.15 -12.43 -11.03
C LYS A 212 -3.36 -12.67 -11.92
N ALA A 213 -4.56 -12.37 -11.44
CA ALA A 213 -5.80 -12.43 -12.22
C ALA A 213 -6.01 -11.22 -13.15
N GLY A 214 -5.07 -10.27 -13.19
CA GLY A 214 -5.12 -9.10 -14.08
C GLY A 214 -6.10 -8.01 -13.68
N ARG A 215 -6.57 -7.98 -12.40
CA ARG A 215 -7.63 -7.05 -11.96
C ARG A 215 -7.23 -5.58 -11.98
N PHE A 216 -5.94 -5.29 -12.07
CA PHE A 216 -5.39 -3.93 -12.17
C PHE A 216 -4.94 -3.56 -13.60
N GLY A 217 -4.93 -4.51 -14.55
CA GLY A 217 -4.23 -4.38 -15.84
C GLY A 217 -4.83 -3.34 -16.79
N ASP A 218 -6.09 -2.95 -16.63
CA ASP A 218 -6.76 -1.91 -17.42
C ASP A 218 -6.87 -0.57 -16.67
N ALA A 219 -6.35 -0.46 -15.45
CA ALA A 219 -6.29 0.81 -14.75
C ALA A 219 -5.25 1.75 -15.37
N SER A 220 -5.58 3.04 -15.46
CA SER A 220 -4.66 4.05 -15.99
C SER A 220 -3.68 4.54 -14.94
N ALA A 221 -4.13 4.65 -13.69
CA ALA A 221 -3.35 4.93 -12.49
C ALA A 221 -4.11 4.45 -11.25
N VAL A 222 -3.39 4.09 -10.19
CA VAL A 222 -3.96 3.67 -8.91
C VAL A 222 -3.35 4.47 -7.78
N LEU A 223 -4.20 4.91 -6.86
CA LEU A 223 -3.85 5.68 -5.68
C LEU A 223 -4.18 4.91 -4.42
N THR A 224 -3.33 5.07 -3.41
CA THR A 224 -3.60 4.58 -2.06
C THR A 224 -2.93 5.50 -1.04
N TRP A 225 -3.19 5.25 0.23
CA TRP A 225 -2.55 5.94 1.33
C TRP A 225 -2.29 4.97 2.47
N HIS A 226 -1.53 5.38 3.46
CA HIS A 226 -1.33 4.58 4.65
C HIS A 226 -1.39 5.47 5.91
N PRO A 227 -2.11 5.03 6.96
CA PRO A 227 -2.01 5.61 8.30
C PRO A 227 -0.55 5.62 8.77
N ALA A 228 -0.11 6.73 9.34
CA ALA A 228 1.25 6.90 9.81
C ALA A 228 1.32 7.99 10.89
N ASP A 229 2.52 8.34 11.31
CA ASP A 229 2.78 9.45 12.22
C ASP A 229 3.22 10.76 11.51
N VAL A 230 3.41 10.71 10.18
CA VAL A 230 3.77 11.87 9.36
C VAL A 230 2.94 12.00 8.09
N ASN A 231 2.71 13.23 7.62
CA ASN A 231 2.11 13.54 6.32
C ASN A 231 3.23 13.69 5.28
N THR A 232 3.33 12.74 4.33
CA THR A 232 4.36 12.75 3.28
C THR A 232 3.95 11.86 2.11
N PRO A 233 4.30 12.17 0.85
CA PRO A 233 4.20 11.18 -0.21
C PRO A 233 5.13 10.00 0.09
N HIS A 234 4.72 8.79 -0.27
CA HIS A 234 5.50 7.57 -0.04
C HIS A 234 6.54 7.38 -1.14
N ARG A 235 7.62 8.19 -1.12
CA ARG A 235 8.70 8.15 -2.12
C ARG A 235 9.78 7.11 -1.82
N TYR A 236 9.76 6.53 -0.63
CA TYR A 236 10.74 5.52 -0.25
C TYR A 236 10.40 4.16 -0.84
N LEU A 237 11.44 3.40 -1.14
CA LEU A 237 11.35 2.04 -1.65
C LEU A 237 11.11 1.08 -0.48
N THR A 238 10.32 0.04 -0.70
CA THR A 238 10.21 -1.07 0.26
C THR A 238 11.09 -2.24 -0.16
N SER A 239 11.28 -3.19 0.73
CA SER A 239 11.96 -4.45 0.42
C SER A 239 10.95 -5.47 -0.13
N ALA A 240 11.35 -6.23 -1.15
CA ALA A 240 10.66 -7.47 -1.49
C ALA A 240 10.88 -8.51 -0.40
N ASN A 241 9.93 -9.40 -0.19
CA ASN A 241 10.06 -10.49 0.78
C ASN A 241 9.54 -11.83 0.26
N LEU A 242 9.92 -12.89 0.96
CA LEU A 242 9.37 -14.23 0.83
C LEU A 242 9.48 -14.95 2.18
N ALA A 243 8.39 -15.57 2.60
CA ALA A 243 8.32 -16.44 3.78
C ALA A 243 8.15 -17.88 3.35
N ALA A 244 9.00 -18.78 3.86
CA ALA A 244 8.97 -20.19 3.49
C ALA A 244 9.30 -21.10 4.68
N VAL A 245 8.69 -22.28 4.69
CA VAL A 245 9.01 -23.37 5.61
C VAL A 245 9.75 -24.46 4.84
N PHE A 246 10.95 -24.81 5.31
CA PHE A 246 11.72 -25.96 4.87
C PHE A 246 11.53 -27.09 5.87
N SER A 247 10.78 -28.11 5.49
CA SER A 247 10.49 -29.29 6.32
C SER A 247 11.37 -30.45 5.89
N PHE A 248 12.01 -31.12 6.85
CA PHE A 248 12.84 -32.31 6.61
C PHE A 248 12.17 -33.55 7.20
N LYS A 249 12.33 -34.68 6.52
CA LYS A 249 11.83 -35.99 6.97
C LYS A 249 12.94 -37.01 6.93
N GLY A 250 13.20 -37.58 8.08
CA GLY A 250 14.16 -38.65 8.30
C GLY A 250 13.49 -39.95 8.78
N ARG A 251 14.11 -40.62 9.72
CA ARG A 251 13.66 -41.90 10.30
C ARG A 251 13.92 -41.92 11.80
N ALA A 252 12.88 -42.19 12.60
CA ALA A 252 13.01 -42.31 14.04
C ALA A 252 13.77 -43.60 14.43
N SER A 253 14.48 -43.51 15.55
CA SER A 253 15.07 -44.66 16.26
C SER A 253 15.28 -44.28 17.72
N HIS A 254 15.55 -45.31 18.56
CA HIS A 254 15.93 -45.06 19.95
C HIS A 254 17.38 -44.56 20.01
N ALA A 255 17.57 -43.29 20.39
CA ALA A 255 18.87 -42.62 20.30
C ALA A 255 19.98 -43.28 21.15
N GLY A 256 19.63 -43.91 22.27
CA GLY A 256 20.60 -44.60 23.13
C GLY A 256 20.84 -46.06 22.77
N MET A 257 19.90 -46.71 22.06
CA MET A 257 20.01 -48.16 21.77
C MET A 257 20.43 -48.46 20.32
N ALA A 258 19.86 -47.73 19.36
CA ALA A 258 20.08 -47.97 17.94
C ALA A 258 20.15 -46.67 17.15
N PRO A 259 21.01 -45.67 17.50
CA PRO A 259 21.10 -44.40 16.79
C PRO A 259 21.43 -44.57 15.31
N TYR A 260 22.24 -45.58 14.96
CA TYR A 260 22.63 -45.92 13.58
C TYR A 260 21.45 -46.30 12.69
N ALA A 261 20.32 -46.73 13.26
CA ALA A 261 19.10 -47.06 12.52
C ALA A 261 18.26 -45.80 12.20
N GLY A 262 18.52 -44.68 12.85
CA GLY A 262 17.83 -43.39 12.63
C GLY A 262 18.45 -42.57 11.51
N ARG A 263 17.69 -41.54 11.08
CA ARG A 263 18.16 -40.44 10.24
C ARG A 263 17.53 -39.17 10.80
N SER A 264 18.33 -38.26 11.33
CA SER A 264 17.86 -37.10 12.06
C SER A 264 17.45 -35.99 11.11
N ALA A 265 16.16 -35.64 11.08
CA ALA A 265 15.66 -34.49 10.38
C ALA A 265 16.14 -33.16 11.03
N LEU A 266 16.40 -33.19 12.36
CA LEU A 266 16.93 -32.01 13.06
C LEU A 266 18.37 -31.70 12.62
N ASP A 267 19.20 -32.71 12.37
CA ASP A 267 20.56 -32.51 11.87
C ASP A 267 20.51 -31.87 10.47
N ALA A 268 19.56 -32.28 9.63
CA ALA A 268 19.34 -31.65 8.34
C ALA A 268 18.94 -30.16 8.48
N VAL A 269 18.05 -29.82 9.42
CA VAL A 269 17.69 -28.43 9.72
C VAL A 269 18.90 -27.63 10.21
N GLN A 270 19.72 -28.20 11.08
CA GLN A 270 20.93 -27.54 11.60
C GLN A 270 21.93 -27.24 10.48
N LEU A 271 22.24 -28.23 9.64
CA LEU A 271 23.12 -28.07 8.48
C LEU A 271 22.57 -27.06 7.48
N PHE A 272 21.27 -27.08 7.23
CA PHE A 272 20.60 -26.10 6.38
C PHE A 272 20.72 -24.69 6.97
N ASN A 273 20.43 -24.50 8.25
CA ASN A 273 20.53 -23.21 8.92
C ASN A 273 21.98 -22.71 8.96
N LEU A 274 22.94 -23.59 9.25
CA LEU A 274 24.37 -23.26 9.21
C LEU A 274 24.81 -22.82 7.80
N SER A 275 24.29 -23.46 6.75
CA SER A 275 24.57 -23.06 5.36
C SER A 275 24.08 -21.64 5.04
N MET A 276 23.00 -21.17 5.69
CA MET A 276 22.54 -19.78 5.56
C MET A 276 23.53 -18.81 6.18
N GLU A 277 24.12 -19.15 7.34
CA GLU A 277 25.13 -18.31 7.99
C GLU A 277 26.37 -18.12 7.10
N PHE A 278 26.87 -19.18 6.49
CA PHE A 278 27.98 -19.07 5.52
C PHE A 278 27.57 -18.35 4.24
N MET A 279 26.29 -18.45 3.83
CA MET A 279 25.78 -17.76 2.65
C MET A 279 25.72 -16.24 2.83
N ARG A 280 25.56 -15.73 4.07
CA ARG A 280 25.41 -14.29 4.36
C ARG A 280 26.54 -13.44 3.78
N GLU A 281 27.81 -13.92 3.87
CA GLU A 281 28.96 -13.24 3.31
C GLU A 281 28.88 -13.05 1.79
N HIS A 282 28.15 -13.96 1.11
CA HIS A 282 28.07 -14.04 -0.35
C HIS A 282 26.70 -13.61 -0.89
N LEU A 283 25.93 -12.83 -0.10
CA LEU A 283 24.69 -12.20 -0.52
C LEU A 283 24.94 -10.77 -0.98
N GLU A 284 24.11 -10.31 -1.91
CA GLU A 284 24.15 -8.93 -2.34
C GLU A 284 23.78 -7.96 -1.20
N PRO A 285 24.30 -6.72 -1.21
CA PRO A 285 23.96 -5.72 -0.20
C PRO A 285 22.45 -5.50 -0.07
N GLY A 286 21.97 -5.43 1.17
CA GLY A 286 20.55 -5.23 1.47
C GLY A 286 19.71 -6.52 1.51
N VAL A 287 20.29 -7.68 1.26
CA VAL A 287 19.63 -8.97 1.49
C VAL A 287 19.72 -9.33 2.96
N MET A 288 18.58 -9.71 3.54
CA MET A 288 18.49 -10.20 4.92
C MET A 288 17.83 -11.57 4.96
N LEU A 289 18.37 -12.46 5.78
CA LEU A 289 17.80 -13.78 6.07
C LEU A 289 17.49 -13.87 7.57
N HIS A 290 16.27 -14.29 7.88
CA HIS A 290 15.83 -14.53 9.25
C HIS A 290 15.24 -15.93 9.31
N TYR A 291 15.53 -16.70 10.37
CA TYR A 291 14.92 -18.02 10.53
C TYR A 291 14.69 -18.37 12.00
N VAL A 292 13.79 -19.30 12.20
CA VAL A 292 13.58 -20.00 13.46
C VAL A 292 13.45 -21.49 13.17
N VAL A 293 13.87 -22.34 14.11
CA VAL A 293 13.52 -23.76 14.09
C VAL A 293 12.08 -23.87 14.57
N SER A 294 11.15 -24.16 13.66
CA SER A 294 9.71 -24.22 13.94
C SER A 294 9.26 -25.61 14.43
N ASP A 295 10.06 -26.65 14.13
CA ASP A 295 9.93 -28.01 14.67
C ASP A 295 11.33 -28.58 14.85
N GLY A 296 11.67 -29.00 16.06
CA GLY A 296 12.98 -29.58 16.42
C GLY A 296 12.91 -31.02 16.95
N GLY A 297 11.76 -31.68 16.82
CA GLY A 297 11.49 -32.98 17.40
C GLY A 297 10.91 -32.89 18.83
N GLN A 298 10.63 -34.02 19.46
CA GLN A 298 9.87 -34.07 20.70
C GLN A 298 10.68 -34.40 21.95
N ARG A 299 11.58 -35.38 21.87
CA ARG A 299 12.37 -35.91 23.03
C ARG A 299 13.80 -36.25 22.63
N PRO A 300 14.80 -35.98 23.49
CA PRO A 300 16.21 -36.24 23.19
C PRO A 300 16.57 -37.72 22.99
N ASN A 301 15.78 -38.64 23.53
CA ASN A 301 16.01 -40.09 23.42
C ASN A 301 15.36 -40.70 22.16
N ILE A 302 14.78 -39.89 21.28
CA ILE A 302 14.22 -40.30 19.99
C ILE A 302 14.92 -39.51 18.90
N VAL A 303 15.52 -40.16 17.91
CA VAL A 303 16.05 -39.49 16.72
C VAL A 303 14.89 -38.81 15.99
N PRO A 304 14.93 -37.48 15.79
CA PRO A 304 13.81 -36.74 15.18
C PRO A 304 13.56 -37.16 13.73
N GLU A 305 12.39 -37.72 13.45
CA GLU A 305 11.99 -38.04 12.06
C GLU A 305 11.42 -36.86 11.28
N LYS A 306 11.03 -35.81 11.98
CA LYS A 306 10.52 -34.56 11.40
C LYS A 306 11.17 -33.36 12.09
N ALA A 307 11.54 -32.38 11.31
CA ALA A 307 12.01 -31.10 11.78
C ALA A 307 11.78 -30.05 10.69
N ALA A 308 11.67 -28.76 11.08
CA ALA A 308 11.41 -27.69 10.14
C ALA A 308 12.11 -26.39 10.54
N SER A 309 12.52 -25.61 9.53
CA SER A 309 12.99 -24.24 9.66
C SER A 309 12.04 -23.32 8.93
N PHE A 310 11.51 -22.32 9.63
CA PHE A 310 10.71 -21.25 9.05
C PHE A 310 11.58 -20.02 8.86
N LEU A 311 11.60 -19.48 7.65
CA LEU A 311 12.50 -18.37 7.30
C LEU A 311 11.80 -17.27 6.52
N TYR A 312 12.40 -16.07 6.62
CA TYR A 312 12.10 -14.91 5.81
C TYR A 312 13.33 -14.48 4.99
N ILE A 313 13.12 -14.25 3.71
CA ILE A 313 14.05 -13.56 2.82
C ILE A 313 13.56 -12.15 2.64
N ARG A 314 14.41 -11.15 2.83
CA ARG A 314 14.15 -9.76 2.43
C ARG A 314 15.25 -9.30 1.50
N ALA A 315 14.90 -8.61 0.42
CA ALA A 315 15.88 -8.11 -0.55
C ALA A 315 15.40 -6.82 -1.22
N PRO A 316 16.32 -6.05 -1.83
CA PRO A 316 16.00 -4.85 -2.60
C PRO A 316 15.03 -5.06 -3.76
N SER A 317 14.94 -6.27 -4.31
CA SER A 317 14.04 -6.58 -5.43
C SER A 317 13.50 -8.00 -5.38
N ALA A 318 12.34 -8.20 -6.01
CA ALA A 318 11.71 -9.51 -6.16
C ALA A 318 12.63 -10.52 -6.89
N SER A 319 13.43 -10.07 -7.85
CA SER A 319 14.40 -10.93 -8.55
C SER A 319 15.50 -11.46 -7.63
N MET A 320 16.01 -10.62 -6.72
CA MET A 320 16.99 -11.03 -5.72
C MET A 320 16.40 -12.06 -4.74
N VAL A 321 15.16 -11.84 -4.27
CA VAL A 321 14.44 -12.82 -3.42
C VAL A 321 14.40 -14.18 -4.10
N ARG A 322 13.98 -14.24 -5.38
CA ARG A 322 13.94 -15.50 -6.12
C ARG A 322 15.31 -16.12 -6.32
N SER A 323 16.35 -15.32 -6.55
CA SER A 323 17.75 -15.80 -6.65
C SER A 323 18.21 -16.44 -5.37
N VAL A 324 17.98 -15.80 -4.23
CA VAL A 324 18.33 -16.32 -2.90
C VAL A 324 17.55 -17.60 -2.61
N MET A 325 16.26 -17.65 -2.91
CA MET A 325 15.44 -18.84 -2.70
C MET A 325 15.97 -20.06 -3.47
N LYS A 326 16.43 -19.88 -4.72
CA LYS A 326 17.10 -20.95 -5.50
C LYS A 326 18.37 -21.45 -4.80
N ARG A 327 19.14 -20.56 -4.18
CA ARG A 327 20.35 -20.95 -3.42
C ARG A 327 19.98 -21.73 -2.16
N LEU A 328 18.95 -21.28 -1.42
CA LEU A 328 18.45 -21.97 -0.23
C LEU A 328 17.92 -23.37 -0.56
N THR A 329 17.20 -23.53 -1.67
CA THR A 329 16.75 -24.84 -2.14
C THR A 329 17.91 -25.78 -2.44
N LYS A 330 19.02 -25.28 -3.02
CA LYS A 330 20.24 -26.07 -3.21
C LYS A 330 20.89 -26.46 -1.88
N ALA A 331 20.93 -25.53 -0.93
CA ALA A 331 21.46 -25.78 0.41
C ALA A 331 20.66 -26.85 1.16
N ALA A 332 19.32 -26.77 1.09
CA ALA A 332 18.43 -27.79 1.67
C ALA A 332 18.65 -29.18 1.05
N ARG A 333 18.86 -29.23 -0.27
CA ARG A 333 19.22 -30.48 -0.96
C ARG A 333 20.55 -31.01 -0.46
N GLY A 334 21.56 -30.16 -0.27
CA GLY A 334 22.86 -30.56 0.30
C GLY A 334 22.72 -31.15 1.72
N ALA A 335 21.99 -30.44 2.59
CA ALA A 335 21.71 -30.92 3.96
C ALA A 335 20.96 -32.25 3.95
N SER A 336 19.97 -32.41 3.08
CA SER A 336 19.22 -33.67 2.93
C SER A 336 20.09 -34.84 2.48
N LEU A 337 21.01 -34.62 1.54
CA LEU A 337 21.97 -35.66 1.10
C LEU A 337 22.93 -36.04 2.20
N MET A 338 23.47 -35.10 2.95
CA MET A 338 24.41 -35.33 4.04
C MET A 338 23.80 -36.14 5.18
N THR A 339 22.50 -36.02 5.42
CA THR A 339 21.78 -36.65 6.51
C THR A 339 20.92 -37.84 6.08
N GLU A 340 20.93 -38.18 4.78
CA GLU A 340 20.07 -39.23 4.19
C GLU A 340 18.57 -39.00 4.50
N THR A 341 18.14 -37.74 4.49
CA THR A 341 16.75 -37.32 4.70
C THR A 341 16.11 -36.83 3.38
N SER A 342 14.84 -36.55 3.40
CA SER A 342 14.15 -35.82 2.33
C SER A 342 13.69 -34.42 2.83
N PHE A 343 13.43 -33.48 1.90
CA PHE A 343 12.90 -32.18 2.26
C PHE A 343 11.75 -31.76 1.35
N ALA A 344 10.92 -30.89 1.88
CA ALA A 344 9.88 -30.16 1.15
C ALA A 344 9.95 -28.67 1.48
N VAL A 345 9.47 -27.84 0.57
CA VAL A 345 9.39 -26.38 0.75
C VAL A 345 7.95 -25.95 0.59
N GLU A 346 7.46 -25.21 1.57
CA GLU A 346 6.15 -24.55 1.52
C GLU A 346 6.35 -23.04 1.53
N ILE A 347 5.88 -22.36 0.48
CA ILE A 347 5.84 -20.90 0.44
C ILE A 347 4.61 -20.43 1.19
N LYS A 348 4.80 -19.58 2.20
CA LYS A 348 3.71 -19.04 3.01
C LYS A 348 3.11 -17.78 2.38
N HIS A 349 3.95 -16.81 2.10
CA HIS A 349 3.59 -15.56 1.43
C HIS A 349 4.85 -14.88 0.87
N GLY A 350 4.65 -13.85 0.07
CA GLY A 350 5.75 -13.00 -0.40
C GLY A 350 5.20 -11.79 -1.14
N LYS A 351 5.92 -10.68 -1.11
CA LYS A 351 5.54 -9.40 -1.71
C LYS A 351 6.70 -8.86 -2.54
N CYS A 352 6.40 -8.22 -3.67
CA CYS A 352 7.40 -7.51 -4.46
C CYS A 352 7.81 -6.19 -3.78
N ASP A 353 8.95 -5.63 -4.16
CA ASP A 353 9.36 -4.29 -3.78
C ASP A 353 8.42 -3.23 -4.40
N TYR A 354 8.10 -2.18 -3.63
CA TYR A 354 7.30 -1.07 -4.13
C TYR A 354 8.14 -0.16 -5.03
N ARG A 355 7.55 0.24 -6.15
CA ARG A 355 8.12 1.09 -7.18
C ARG A 355 7.25 2.35 -7.32
N PRO A 356 7.55 3.45 -6.60
CA PRO A 356 6.78 4.67 -6.69
C PRO A 356 6.82 5.25 -8.10
N ASN A 357 5.70 5.79 -8.57
CA ASN A 357 5.65 6.62 -9.78
C ASN A 357 5.87 8.08 -9.36
N GLU A 358 7.03 8.64 -9.67
CA GLU A 358 7.44 9.97 -9.22
C GLU A 358 6.52 11.09 -9.74
N THR A 359 5.98 10.94 -10.95
CA THR A 359 4.97 11.86 -11.48
C THR A 359 3.75 11.93 -10.58
N ILE A 360 3.20 10.77 -10.17
CA ILE A 360 2.04 10.72 -9.26
C ILE A 360 2.43 11.19 -7.85
N GLN A 361 3.63 10.85 -7.36
CA GLN A 361 4.11 11.32 -6.06
C GLN A 361 4.23 12.85 -6.00
N ASN A 362 4.65 13.50 -7.09
CA ASN A 362 4.69 14.96 -7.19
C ASN A 362 3.28 15.56 -7.16
N LEU A 363 2.31 14.93 -7.83
CA LEU A 363 0.91 15.36 -7.79
C LEU A 363 0.30 15.19 -6.39
N LEU A 364 0.57 14.07 -5.72
CA LEU A 364 0.16 13.85 -4.33
C LEU A 364 0.74 14.92 -3.40
N LEU A 365 2.04 15.21 -3.51
CA LEU A 365 2.66 16.28 -2.72
C LEU A 365 2.01 17.65 -2.96
N ALA A 366 1.71 17.97 -4.22
CA ALA A 366 1.04 19.20 -4.59
C ALA A 366 -0.38 19.26 -4.01
N ALA A 367 -1.15 18.16 -4.09
CA ALA A 367 -2.49 18.07 -3.52
C ALA A 367 -2.47 18.19 -1.99
N MET A 368 -1.55 17.50 -1.32
CA MET A 368 -1.36 17.58 0.13
C MET A 368 -1.07 19.01 0.60
N ARG A 369 -0.24 19.75 -0.15
CA ARG A 369 0.12 21.15 0.17
C ARG A 369 -0.97 22.15 -0.17
N ALA A 370 -1.80 21.86 -1.16
CA ALA A 370 -2.91 22.72 -1.56
C ALA A 370 -4.09 22.65 -0.58
N LEU A 371 -4.24 21.53 0.11
CA LEU A 371 -5.34 21.29 1.04
C LEU A 371 -4.96 21.75 2.45
N PRO A 372 -5.80 22.56 3.13
CA PRO A 372 -5.57 22.89 4.53
C PRO A 372 -5.63 21.61 5.37
N LEU A 373 -4.62 21.45 6.23
CA LEU A 373 -4.60 20.37 7.22
C LEU A 373 -5.75 20.53 8.22
N PRO A 374 -6.30 19.42 8.73
CA PRO A 374 -7.26 19.48 9.81
C PRO A 374 -6.61 20.04 11.07
N GLU A 375 -7.39 20.80 11.85
CA GLU A 375 -6.96 21.35 13.13
C GLU A 375 -7.32 20.36 14.25
N PRO A 376 -6.36 19.88 15.04
CA PRO A 376 -6.65 19.06 16.21
C PRO A 376 -7.24 19.92 17.35
N SER A 377 -8.27 19.41 18.05
CA SER A 377 -8.78 20.03 19.26
C SER A 377 -7.79 19.96 20.42
N ALA A 378 -8.08 20.61 21.53
CA ALA A 378 -7.26 20.54 22.74
C ALA A 378 -7.23 19.11 23.30
N GLU A 379 -8.38 18.43 23.29
CA GLU A 379 -8.54 17.04 23.76
C GLU A 379 -7.77 16.06 22.85
N GLU A 380 -7.81 16.27 21.53
CA GLU A 380 -7.07 15.44 20.57
C GLU A 380 -5.55 15.61 20.73
N ARG A 381 -5.08 16.84 20.98
CA ARG A 381 -3.66 17.10 21.29
C ARG A 381 -3.24 16.47 22.62
N ASP A 382 -4.06 16.56 23.65
CA ASP A 382 -3.79 15.95 24.95
C ASP A 382 -3.73 14.42 24.85
N PHE A 383 -4.71 13.81 24.17
CA PHE A 383 -4.72 12.36 23.89
C PHE A 383 -3.45 11.93 23.14
N ALA A 384 -3.11 12.62 22.06
CA ALA A 384 -1.92 12.32 21.27
C ALA A 384 -0.63 12.50 22.08
N GLY A 385 -0.54 13.54 22.91
CA GLY A 385 0.62 13.77 23.78
C GLY A 385 0.81 12.70 24.84
N LYS A 386 -0.29 12.27 25.47
CA LYS A 386 -0.28 11.18 26.45
C LYS A 386 0.11 9.86 25.79
N LEU A 387 -0.43 9.58 24.60
CA LEU A 387 -0.12 8.35 23.87
C LEU A 387 1.34 8.34 23.38
N GLN A 388 1.87 9.46 22.85
CA GLN A 388 3.28 9.62 22.52
C GLN A 388 4.19 9.39 23.74
N ALA A 389 3.77 9.85 24.93
CA ALA A 389 4.55 9.72 26.16
C ALA A 389 4.72 8.26 26.61
N THR A 390 3.86 7.34 26.14
CA THR A 390 4.00 5.90 26.43
C THR A 390 5.09 5.21 25.60
N VAL A 391 5.59 5.85 24.55
CA VAL A 391 6.72 5.36 23.76
C VAL A 391 8.01 5.91 24.40
N ALA A 392 8.97 5.05 24.67
CA ALA A 392 10.26 5.48 25.23
C ALA A 392 10.92 6.53 24.31
N LYS A 393 11.56 7.55 24.91
CA LYS A 393 12.09 8.68 24.13
C LYS A 393 13.12 8.26 23.08
N GLU A 394 13.95 7.28 23.42
CA GLU A 394 14.96 6.68 22.57
C GLU A 394 14.39 5.90 21.38
N ASP A 395 13.17 5.38 21.49
CA ASP A 395 12.52 4.59 20.43
C ASP A 395 11.72 5.44 19.44
N ARG A 396 11.29 6.65 19.85
CA ARG A 396 10.47 7.54 18.99
C ARG A 396 11.09 7.88 17.63
N PRO A 397 12.44 8.09 17.51
CA PRO A 397 13.06 8.36 16.21
C PRO A 397 12.98 7.20 15.23
N ALA A 398 12.67 5.97 15.68
CA ALA A 398 12.63 4.78 14.83
C ALA A 398 11.61 4.87 13.69
N THR A 399 10.57 5.70 13.81
CA THR A 399 9.59 5.94 12.74
C THR A 399 10.08 6.95 11.70
N LEU A 400 10.93 7.90 12.09
CA LEU A 400 11.37 9.02 11.27
C LEU A 400 12.70 8.75 10.54
N LEU A 401 13.65 8.10 11.21
CA LEU A 401 15.00 7.84 10.68
C LEU A 401 15.02 7.09 9.34
N PRO A 402 14.22 6.01 9.15
CA PRO A 402 14.24 5.27 7.90
C PRO A 402 13.86 6.10 6.68
N ILE A 403 12.95 7.05 6.86
CA ILE A 403 12.48 7.95 5.80
C ILE A 403 13.27 9.28 5.76
N GLY A 404 14.18 9.51 6.73
CA GLY A 404 14.99 10.73 6.83
C GLY A 404 14.19 11.98 7.20
N ALA A 405 13.08 11.80 7.90
CA ALA A 405 12.37 12.90 8.51
C ALA A 405 13.15 13.44 9.73
N PRO A 406 13.13 14.75 9.98
CA PRO A 406 13.92 15.33 11.05
C PRO A 406 13.33 14.99 12.43
N GLU A 407 14.19 14.59 13.38
CA GLU A 407 13.79 14.27 14.76
C GLU A 407 13.15 15.47 15.48
N SER A 408 13.40 16.69 15.01
CA SER A 408 12.77 17.89 15.58
C SER A 408 11.24 17.87 15.51
N LEU A 409 10.65 17.05 14.64
CA LEU A 409 9.20 16.83 14.58
C LEU A 409 8.65 16.24 15.89
N LEU A 410 9.44 15.42 16.59
CA LEU A 410 9.04 14.76 17.85
C LEU A 410 8.76 15.72 19.01
N LYS A 411 9.08 17.02 18.85
CA LYS A 411 8.74 18.07 19.84
C LYS A 411 7.23 18.32 19.95
N ALA A 412 6.45 17.92 18.93
CA ALA A 412 5.00 17.99 18.92
C ALA A 412 4.42 16.57 18.96
N PRO A 413 3.20 16.38 19.50
CA PRO A 413 2.56 15.07 19.47
C PRO A 413 1.94 14.71 18.11
N ILE A 414 1.60 15.71 17.28
CA ILE A 414 0.94 15.52 15.98
C ILE A 414 1.74 16.28 14.91
N HIS A 415 1.96 15.65 13.77
CA HIS A 415 2.60 16.29 12.62
C HIS A 415 1.64 17.29 11.96
N SER A 416 1.92 18.58 12.10
CA SER A 416 1.10 19.70 11.62
C SER A 416 1.56 20.28 10.28
N GLY A 417 2.39 19.56 9.52
CA GLY A 417 2.92 19.98 8.22
C GLY A 417 2.77 18.92 7.15
N VAL A 418 3.28 19.21 5.96
CA VAL A 418 3.45 18.25 4.86
C VAL A 418 4.94 18.18 4.53
N GLY A 419 5.55 17.04 4.81
CA GLY A 419 6.94 16.76 4.46
C GLY A 419 7.09 16.21 3.04
N ASP A 420 8.33 16.18 2.57
CA ASP A 420 8.72 15.47 1.36
C ASP A 420 9.94 14.61 1.72
N PHE A 421 9.65 13.46 2.35
CA PHE A 421 10.65 12.60 2.95
C PHE A 421 10.84 11.30 2.15
N GLY A 422 11.98 10.67 2.32
CA GLY A 422 12.24 9.32 1.89
C GLY A 422 12.65 9.11 0.44
N ALA A 423 12.75 10.16 -0.38
CA ALA A 423 13.18 10.03 -1.77
C ALA A 423 14.54 9.31 -1.88
N GLY A 424 14.57 8.20 -2.63
CA GLY A 424 15.76 7.36 -2.80
C GLY A 424 16.17 6.51 -1.59
N LYS A 425 15.44 6.57 -0.48
CA LYS A 425 15.68 5.70 0.69
C LYS A 425 14.95 4.38 0.54
N ARG A 426 15.46 3.35 1.20
CA ARG A 426 14.81 2.03 1.28
C ARG A 426 14.52 1.69 2.74
N ILE A 427 13.30 1.27 3.00
CA ILE A 427 12.91 0.75 4.32
C ILE A 427 12.90 -0.79 4.31
N GLY A 428 13.05 -1.39 5.49
CA GLY A 428 13.00 -2.84 5.65
C GLY A 428 11.59 -3.45 5.55
N GLY A 429 10.55 -2.62 5.61
CA GLY A 429 9.15 -3.05 5.48
C GLY A 429 8.82 -3.51 4.07
N SER A 430 7.72 -4.25 3.92
CA SER A 430 7.19 -4.73 2.65
C SER A 430 5.69 -4.45 2.60
N LEU A 431 5.19 -4.04 1.44
CA LEU A 431 3.78 -3.74 1.18
C LEU A 431 3.35 -4.51 -0.06
N ASP A 432 2.15 -5.05 -0.09
CA ASP A 432 1.60 -5.74 -1.27
C ASP A 432 1.25 -4.76 -2.41
N THR A 433 1.17 -3.44 -2.12
CA THR A 433 1.19 -2.37 -3.11
C THR A 433 2.41 -2.49 -4.06
N GLY A 434 3.50 -3.14 -3.59
CA GLY A 434 4.65 -3.49 -4.41
C GLY A 434 4.23 -4.26 -5.65
N ASP A 435 3.47 -5.34 -5.50
CA ASP A 435 3.02 -6.18 -6.62
C ASP A 435 2.17 -5.39 -7.63
N VAL A 436 1.26 -4.52 -7.14
CA VAL A 436 0.45 -3.64 -8.00
C VAL A 436 1.32 -2.68 -8.80
N SER A 437 2.40 -2.15 -8.20
CA SER A 437 3.31 -1.18 -8.83
C SER A 437 4.11 -1.75 -10.02
N TYR A 438 4.07 -3.07 -10.24
CA TYR A 438 4.65 -3.72 -11.43
C TYR A 438 3.70 -3.76 -12.62
N VAL A 439 2.40 -3.55 -12.43
CA VAL A 439 1.39 -3.72 -13.49
C VAL A 439 0.65 -2.44 -13.83
N VAL A 440 0.72 -1.42 -12.97
CA VAL A 440 0.07 -0.12 -13.18
C VAL A 440 0.86 0.99 -12.47
N PRO A 441 0.85 2.26 -12.97
CA PRO A 441 1.39 3.39 -12.24
C PRO A 441 0.69 3.56 -10.88
N VAL A 442 1.45 3.57 -9.77
CA VAL A 442 0.91 3.69 -8.41
C VAL A 442 1.47 4.91 -7.69
N GLY A 443 0.58 5.67 -7.06
CA GLY A 443 0.92 6.70 -6.07
C GLY A 443 0.41 6.33 -4.69
N GLN A 444 1.26 6.52 -3.67
CA GLN A 444 0.90 6.30 -2.28
C GLN A 444 1.34 7.49 -1.43
N MET A 445 0.57 7.83 -0.40
CA MET A 445 0.93 8.83 0.60
C MET A 445 0.71 8.31 2.01
N ASN A 446 1.38 8.91 2.98
CA ASN A 446 1.13 8.72 4.39
C ASN A 446 0.35 9.91 4.96
N ALA A 447 -0.58 9.66 5.87
CA ALA A 447 -1.25 10.69 6.64
C ALA A 447 -1.06 10.47 8.14
N ALA A 448 -0.81 11.56 8.87
CA ALA A 448 -0.55 11.55 10.31
C ALA A 448 -1.84 11.28 11.10
N THR A 449 -2.23 10.03 11.17
CA THR A 449 -3.37 9.54 11.98
C THR A 449 -2.93 9.16 13.39
N TRP A 450 -1.64 8.92 13.59
CA TRP A 450 -1.03 8.53 14.86
C TRP A 450 -0.13 9.65 15.41
N PRO A 451 0.11 9.67 16.73
CA PRO A 451 1.10 10.59 17.30
C PRO A 451 2.51 10.33 16.78
N LEU A 452 3.30 11.39 16.63
CA LEU A 452 4.70 11.33 16.20
C LEU A 452 5.52 10.38 17.09
N GLY A 453 6.25 9.47 16.45
CA GLY A 453 7.03 8.44 17.12
C GLY A 453 6.23 7.19 17.54
N VAL A 454 4.95 7.10 17.19
CA VAL A 454 4.17 5.87 17.37
C VAL A 454 4.29 5.02 16.11
N GLY A 455 4.90 3.85 16.24
CA GLY A 455 5.05 2.89 15.14
C GLY A 455 3.79 2.07 14.88
N ALA A 456 3.63 1.59 13.64
CA ALA A 456 2.62 0.59 13.28
C ALA A 456 2.79 -0.70 14.09
N HIS A 457 1.73 -1.51 14.16
CA HIS A 457 1.69 -2.81 14.85
C HIS A 457 1.94 -2.70 16.36
N THR A 458 1.53 -1.58 16.96
CA THR A 458 1.61 -1.35 18.41
C THR A 458 0.20 -1.15 18.99
N TRP A 459 0.05 -1.34 20.31
CA TRP A 459 -1.21 -1.02 20.95
C TRP A 459 -1.55 0.48 20.85
N GLN A 460 -0.53 1.34 20.79
CA GLN A 460 -0.68 2.78 20.62
C GLN A 460 -1.29 3.13 19.26
N SER A 461 -0.79 2.52 18.17
CA SER A 461 -1.37 2.75 16.84
C SER A 461 -2.79 2.21 16.75
N CYS A 462 -3.10 1.08 17.39
CA CYS A 462 -4.46 0.57 17.48
C CYS A 462 -5.40 1.53 18.24
N ALA A 463 -4.96 2.07 19.39
CA ALA A 463 -5.71 3.08 20.14
C ALA A 463 -5.95 4.35 19.32
N ALA A 464 -4.91 4.85 18.65
CA ALA A 464 -4.98 6.05 17.81
C ALA A 464 -5.92 5.87 16.62
N SER A 465 -5.97 4.67 16.01
CA SER A 465 -6.82 4.38 14.83
C SER A 465 -8.33 4.43 15.12
N GLY A 466 -8.74 4.41 16.38
CA GLY A 466 -10.13 4.66 16.82
C GLY A 466 -10.40 6.09 17.30
N SER A 467 -9.45 7.01 17.14
CA SER A 467 -9.57 8.37 17.70
C SER A 467 -10.25 9.35 16.73
N PRO A 468 -10.93 10.40 17.25
CA PRO A 468 -11.50 11.46 16.43
C PRO A 468 -10.47 12.16 15.52
N TRP A 469 -9.23 12.34 16.01
CA TRP A 469 -8.14 12.89 15.21
C TRP A 469 -7.86 12.03 13.97
N ALA A 470 -7.78 10.71 14.13
CA ALA A 470 -7.52 9.80 13.02
C ALA A 470 -8.59 9.89 11.92
N PHE A 471 -9.86 10.07 12.29
CA PHE A 471 -10.95 10.24 11.33
C PHE A 471 -10.86 11.58 10.58
N LYS A 472 -10.40 12.66 11.21
CA LYS A 472 -10.12 13.94 10.52
C LYS A 472 -8.98 13.79 9.51
N ALA A 473 -7.86 13.16 9.92
CA ALA A 473 -6.70 12.92 9.06
C ALA A 473 -7.05 11.97 7.89
N MET A 474 -7.87 10.95 8.12
CA MET A 474 -8.42 10.06 7.10
C MET A 474 -9.20 10.81 6.03
N GLY A 475 -10.10 11.72 6.43
CA GLY A 475 -10.87 12.55 5.50
C GLY A 475 -9.97 13.46 4.65
N TRP A 476 -8.90 14.01 5.27
CA TRP A 476 -7.91 14.82 4.56
C TRP A 476 -7.10 13.97 3.55
N ALA A 477 -6.71 12.75 3.91
CA ALA A 477 -6.04 11.83 2.98
C ALA A 477 -6.95 11.49 1.78
N GLY A 478 -8.23 11.24 2.02
CA GLY A 478 -9.23 11.04 0.97
C GLY A 478 -9.33 12.22 0.01
N MET A 479 -9.32 13.46 0.54
CA MET A 479 -9.31 14.69 -0.28
C MET A 479 -8.05 14.80 -1.13
N ALA A 480 -6.86 14.52 -0.58
CA ALA A 480 -5.59 14.60 -1.32
C ALA A 480 -5.56 13.61 -2.48
N MET A 481 -6.01 12.38 -2.26
CA MET A 481 -6.11 11.38 -3.31
C MET A 481 -7.17 11.75 -4.36
N ALA A 482 -8.35 12.25 -3.96
CA ALA A 482 -9.39 12.68 -4.90
C ALA A 482 -8.92 13.82 -5.79
N LEU A 483 -8.22 14.82 -5.24
CA LEU A 483 -7.66 15.95 -6.00
C LEU A 483 -6.60 15.47 -7.00
N THR A 484 -5.71 14.56 -6.58
CA THR A 484 -4.72 13.93 -7.47
C THR A 484 -5.38 13.14 -8.59
N GLY A 485 -6.40 12.34 -8.25
CA GLY A 485 -7.18 11.58 -9.23
C GLY A 485 -7.91 12.49 -10.23
N PHE A 486 -8.43 13.63 -9.77
CA PHE A 486 -9.06 14.63 -10.62
C PHE A 486 -8.07 15.21 -11.64
N TRP A 487 -6.87 15.62 -11.22
CA TRP A 487 -5.85 16.12 -12.14
C TRP A 487 -5.42 15.06 -13.16
N LEU A 488 -5.23 13.80 -12.74
CA LEU A 488 -4.90 12.70 -13.65
C LEU A 488 -6.00 12.44 -14.70
N ALA A 489 -7.28 12.60 -14.32
CA ALA A 489 -8.41 12.38 -15.23
C ALA A 489 -8.69 13.61 -16.12
N ALA A 490 -8.54 14.83 -15.59
CA ALA A 490 -8.87 16.05 -16.29
C ALA A 490 -7.75 16.58 -17.19
N GLU A 491 -6.49 16.19 -16.91
CA GLU A 491 -5.30 16.67 -17.62
C GLU A 491 -4.58 15.50 -18.31
N PRO A 492 -4.92 15.16 -19.56
CA PRO A 492 -4.36 13.99 -20.25
C PRO A 492 -2.82 13.96 -20.30
N GLY A 493 -2.17 15.13 -20.29
CA GLY A 493 -0.71 15.24 -20.26
C GLY A 493 -0.08 14.70 -18.98
N LEU A 494 -0.74 14.90 -17.84
CA LEU A 494 -0.25 14.40 -16.54
C LEU A 494 -0.36 12.86 -16.48
N LEU A 495 -1.50 12.33 -16.91
CA LEU A 495 -1.69 10.88 -16.98
C LEU A 495 -0.70 10.23 -17.96
N ALA A 496 -0.51 10.84 -19.15
CA ALA A 496 0.43 10.35 -20.14
C ALA A 496 1.88 10.36 -19.60
N ALA A 497 2.27 11.37 -18.82
CA ALA A 497 3.58 11.44 -18.17
C ALA A 497 3.77 10.30 -17.16
N ALA A 498 2.79 10.07 -16.28
CA ALA A 498 2.82 8.98 -15.30
C ALA A 498 2.93 7.60 -15.99
N GLN A 499 2.18 7.39 -17.06
CA GLN A 499 2.22 6.16 -17.85
C GLN A 499 3.53 5.99 -18.63
N ALA A 500 4.10 7.08 -19.13
CA ALA A 500 5.38 7.05 -19.83
C ALA A 500 6.52 6.68 -18.87
N GLU A 501 6.54 7.26 -17.67
CA GLU A 501 7.48 6.91 -16.61
C GLU A 501 7.35 5.43 -16.23
N PHE A 502 6.13 4.95 -16.03
CA PHE A 502 5.87 3.54 -15.72
C PHE A 502 6.42 2.62 -16.81
N ARG A 503 6.11 2.91 -18.09
CA ARG A 503 6.62 2.12 -19.23
C ARG A 503 8.14 2.14 -19.35
N ALA A 504 8.77 3.29 -19.12
CA ALA A 504 10.23 3.43 -19.18
C ALA A 504 10.93 2.57 -18.10
N GLY A 505 10.31 2.41 -16.93
CA GLY A 505 10.80 1.57 -15.86
C GLY A 505 10.20 0.15 -15.85
N ALA A 506 9.43 -0.25 -16.84
CA ALA A 506 8.68 -1.51 -16.80
C ALA A 506 9.60 -2.74 -16.69
N VAL A 507 9.26 -3.61 -15.77
CA VAL A 507 9.84 -4.95 -15.61
C VAL A 507 8.67 -5.93 -15.61
N PRO A 508 8.75 -7.05 -16.33
CA PRO A 508 7.68 -8.04 -16.34
C PRO A 508 7.34 -8.47 -14.91
N TYR A 509 6.06 -8.41 -14.56
CA TYR A 509 5.61 -8.87 -13.27
C TYR A 509 5.85 -10.36 -13.11
N ARG A 510 6.50 -10.71 -12.02
CA ARG A 510 6.64 -12.07 -11.54
C ARG A 510 6.68 -12.03 -10.02
N SER A 511 5.69 -12.62 -9.39
CA SER A 511 5.61 -12.67 -7.91
C SER A 511 6.88 -13.28 -7.31
N THR A 512 7.25 -12.85 -6.12
CA THR A 512 8.31 -13.52 -5.34
C THR A 512 7.98 -14.98 -5.05
N MET A 513 6.70 -15.35 -5.08
CA MET A 513 6.21 -16.70 -4.86
C MET A 513 6.34 -17.62 -6.09
N ASP A 514 6.61 -17.09 -7.29
CA ASP A 514 6.77 -17.84 -8.53
C ASP A 514 8.24 -18.28 -8.67
N LEU A 515 8.55 -19.48 -8.23
CA LEU A 515 9.91 -20.05 -8.15
C LEU A 515 10.31 -20.80 -9.42
#